data_aefea4ff5e404d8b291e9c01af2c61d7
#
_entry.id   aefea4ff5e404d8b291e9c01af2c61d7
#
_cell.length_a   1.000
_cell.length_b   1.000
_cell.length_c   1.000
_cell.angle_alpha   90.00
_cell.angle_beta   90.00
_cell.angle_gamma   90.00
#
_symmetry.space_group_name_H-M   'P 1'
#
loop_
_entity.id
_entity.type
_entity.pdbx_description
1 polymer ?
#
loop_
_entity_poly.entity_id
_entity_poly.type
_entity_poly.pdbx_seq_one_letter_code
_entity_poly.pdbx_strand_id
1 'polypeptide(L)'
;MATKSNITRRREAAILESSAEYTAKRHELVRLAANVFRTKGYGSTTLNEVAKLAGLDRATVYYYVGSKEELFREVVQGLLDVNLVEAERLVRDKTILPREKLRHLIELLMLSYEENYPYAYVYIQQDMHKVADKSSQWATSMAKQTHRFEKAVLTLINEGIQSGDLRADVVPELAANALFGMLNWTHRWHRPGGRQGARQIADAFAKVFLSGMARN
;
A
#
# COMPACT_ATOMS: atom_id res chain seq x y z
N MET A 1 2.82 -25.05 27.57
CA MET A 1 2.18 -24.84 26.24
C MET A 1 0.77 -24.31 26.48
N ALA A 2 0.45 -23.11 26.04
CA ALA A 2 -0.89 -22.55 26.19
C ALA A 2 -1.88 -23.32 25.30
N THR A 3 -2.98 -23.79 25.87
CA THR A 3 -4.02 -24.54 25.16
C THR A 3 -4.75 -23.58 24.21
N LYS A 4 -4.68 -23.83 22.89
CA LYS A 4 -5.42 -23.02 21.88
C LYS A 4 -6.91 -23.01 22.20
N SER A 5 -7.56 -21.84 22.11
CA SER A 5 -9.00 -21.72 22.34
C SER A 5 -9.80 -22.53 21.30
N ASN A 6 -11.05 -22.91 21.64
CA ASN A 6 -11.93 -23.61 20.71
C ASN A 6 -12.20 -22.80 19.43
N ILE A 7 -12.27 -21.46 19.53
CA ILE A 7 -12.44 -20.56 18.38
C ILE A 7 -11.23 -20.64 17.46
N THR A 8 -10.02 -20.65 18.02
CA THR A 8 -8.78 -20.76 17.23
C THR A 8 -8.70 -22.06 16.44
N ARG A 9 -9.07 -23.22 17.06
CA ARG A 9 -9.07 -24.51 16.37
C ARG A 9 -10.11 -24.58 15.25
N ARG A 10 -11.34 -24.08 15.49
CA ARG A 10 -12.40 -24.02 14.46
C ARG A 10 -12.00 -23.14 13.29
N ARG A 11 -11.33 -22.02 13.55
CA ARG A 11 -10.81 -21.12 12.54
C ARG A 11 -9.73 -21.79 11.69
N GLU A 12 -8.76 -22.48 12.31
CA GLU A 12 -7.72 -23.22 11.58
C GLU A 12 -8.32 -24.30 10.68
N ALA A 13 -9.35 -25.02 11.12
CA ALA A 13 -10.08 -25.99 10.32
C ALA A 13 -10.81 -25.33 9.14
N ALA A 14 -11.52 -24.22 9.37
CA ALA A 14 -12.24 -23.51 8.32
C ALA A 14 -11.31 -22.89 7.26
N ILE A 15 -10.12 -22.44 7.64
CA ILE A 15 -9.09 -21.98 6.71
C ILE A 15 -8.61 -23.14 5.81
N LEU A 16 -8.44 -24.33 6.37
CA LEU A 16 -8.03 -25.53 5.61
C LEU A 16 -9.13 -26.03 4.67
N GLU A 17 -10.37 -25.98 5.11
CA GLU A 17 -11.53 -26.42 4.32
C GLU A 17 -11.91 -25.41 3.23
N SER A 18 -11.48 -24.13 3.36
CA SER A 18 -11.69 -23.02 2.41
C SER A 18 -13.09 -22.98 1.79
N SER A 19 -14.14 -23.11 2.62
CA SER A 19 -15.51 -23.02 2.09
C SER A 19 -15.73 -21.65 1.42
N ALA A 20 -16.47 -21.64 0.30
CA ALA A 20 -16.77 -20.40 -0.43
C ALA A 20 -17.45 -19.36 0.49
N GLU A 21 -18.32 -19.82 1.38
CA GLU A 21 -19.03 -18.96 2.35
C GLU A 21 -18.07 -18.32 3.38
N TYR A 22 -17.14 -19.12 3.93
CA TYR A 22 -16.11 -18.61 4.85
C TYR A 22 -15.25 -17.54 4.18
N THR A 23 -14.80 -17.82 2.96
CA THR A 23 -13.96 -16.91 2.18
C THR A 23 -14.70 -15.62 1.84
N ALA A 24 -15.95 -15.70 1.40
CA ALA A 24 -16.80 -14.54 1.08
C ALA A 24 -17.01 -13.66 2.31
N LYS A 25 -17.31 -14.26 3.47
CA LYS A 25 -17.52 -13.51 4.72
C LYS A 25 -16.22 -12.86 5.23
N ARG A 26 -15.10 -13.53 5.06
CA ARG A 26 -13.79 -12.98 5.38
C ARG A 26 -13.44 -11.77 4.49
N HIS A 27 -13.68 -11.85 3.17
CA HIS A 27 -13.50 -10.71 2.25
C HIS A 27 -14.42 -9.54 2.60
N GLU A 28 -15.66 -9.80 3.00
CA GLU A 28 -16.57 -8.77 3.48
C GLU A 28 -16.00 -8.03 4.71
N LEU A 29 -15.48 -8.77 5.68
CA LEU A 29 -14.84 -8.20 6.88
C LEU A 29 -13.61 -7.35 6.53
N VAL A 30 -12.77 -7.81 5.59
CA VAL A 30 -11.61 -7.05 5.09
C VAL A 30 -12.06 -5.74 4.46
N ARG A 31 -13.10 -5.76 3.61
CA ARG A 31 -13.64 -4.56 2.96
C ARG A 31 -14.22 -3.57 3.96
N LEU A 32 -14.99 -4.04 4.94
CA LEU A 32 -15.55 -3.19 6.00
C LEU A 32 -14.45 -2.58 6.86
N ALA A 33 -13.44 -3.37 7.24
CA ALA A 33 -12.30 -2.90 8.01
C ALA A 33 -11.51 -1.83 7.27
N ALA A 34 -11.28 -1.99 5.97
CA ALA A 34 -10.60 -1.00 5.15
C ALA A 34 -11.30 0.36 5.20
N ASN A 35 -12.64 0.38 5.11
CA ASN A 35 -13.40 1.61 5.22
C ASN A 35 -13.29 2.26 6.61
N VAL A 36 -13.33 1.46 7.69
CA VAL A 36 -13.16 1.99 9.05
C VAL A 36 -11.75 2.51 9.26
N PHE A 37 -10.73 1.76 8.84
CA PHE A 37 -9.33 2.19 8.92
C PHE A 37 -9.10 3.50 8.17
N ARG A 38 -9.69 3.66 6.98
CA ARG A 38 -9.60 4.88 6.18
C ARG A 38 -10.23 6.09 6.87
N THR A 39 -11.38 5.91 7.53
CA THR A 39 -12.13 7.03 8.13
C THR A 39 -11.66 7.41 9.51
N LYS A 40 -11.28 6.43 10.34
CA LYS A 40 -10.90 6.63 11.75
C LYS A 40 -9.40 6.45 12.02
N GLY A 41 -8.66 5.89 11.07
CA GLY A 41 -7.30 5.43 11.27
C GLY A 41 -7.23 4.04 11.94
N TYR A 42 -6.13 3.33 11.71
CA TYR A 42 -5.91 2.01 12.28
C TYR A 42 -5.89 2.04 13.82
N GLY A 43 -5.17 3.01 14.42
CA GLY A 43 -5.01 3.10 15.88
C GLY A 43 -6.34 3.15 16.62
N SER A 44 -7.26 3.99 16.15
CA SER A 44 -8.57 4.25 16.78
C SER A 44 -9.64 3.20 16.45
N THR A 45 -9.38 2.27 15.53
CA THR A 45 -10.35 1.22 15.14
C THR A 45 -10.26 0.01 16.06
N THR A 46 -11.41 -0.55 16.38
CA THR A 46 -11.53 -1.83 17.15
C THR A 46 -12.20 -2.90 16.30
N LEU A 47 -11.91 -4.18 16.58
CA LEU A 47 -12.63 -5.30 15.94
C LEU A 47 -14.13 -5.28 16.25
N ASN A 48 -14.54 -4.74 17.41
CA ASN A 48 -15.96 -4.61 17.76
C ASN A 48 -16.70 -3.66 16.81
N GLU A 49 -16.07 -2.60 16.34
CA GLU A 49 -16.68 -1.68 15.34
C GLU A 49 -16.86 -2.37 14.00
N VAL A 50 -15.85 -3.14 13.56
CA VAL A 50 -15.96 -3.95 12.34
C VAL A 50 -17.05 -5.00 12.47
N ALA A 51 -17.15 -5.66 13.64
CA ALA A 51 -18.21 -6.62 13.95
C ALA A 51 -19.60 -6.03 13.82
N LYS A 52 -19.83 -4.87 14.44
CA LYS A 52 -21.12 -4.15 14.36
C LYS A 52 -21.52 -3.82 12.93
N LEU A 53 -20.58 -3.35 12.11
CA LEU A 53 -20.82 -3.04 10.70
C LEU A 53 -21.12 -4.28 9.86
N ALA A 54 -20.55 -5.43 10.22
CA ALA A 54 -20.80 -6.72 9.57
C ALA A 54 -22.09 -7.41 10.07
N GLY A 55 -22.77 -6.84 11.08
CA GLY A 55 -23.92 -7.49 11.72
C GLY A 55 -23.55 -8.75 12.51
N LEU A 56 -22.30 -8.81 13.01
CA LEU A 56 -21.76 -9.97 13.73
C LEU A 56 -21.47 -9.64 15.20
N ASP A 57 -21.53 -10.67 16.04
CA ASP A 57 -20.98 -10.58 17.38
C ASP A 57 -19.44 -10.69 17.38
N ARG A 58 -18.82 -10.31 18.50
CA ARG A 58 -17.38 -10.32 18.66
C ARG A 58 -16.76 -11.72 18.48
N ALA A 59 -17.40 -12.77 19.01
CA ALA A 59 -16.88 -14.12 18.95
C ALA A 59 -16.86 -14.63 17.51
N THR A 60 -17.91 -14.31 16.75
CA THR A 60 -18.01 -14.63 15.33
C THR A 60 -16.92 -13.93 14.50
N VAL A 61 -16.61 -12.66 14.79
CA VAL A 61 -15.50 -11.99 14.09
C VAL A 61 -14.16 -12.66 14.37
N TYR A 62 -13.90 -13.07 15.62
CA TYR A 62 -12.67 -13.79 15.95
C TYR A 62 -12.58 -15.20 15.33
N TYR A 63 -13.70 -15.76 14.88
CA TYR A 63 -13.70 -16.98 14.08
C TYR A 63 -13.12 -16.75 12.67
N TYR A 64 -13.39 -15.59 12.07
CA TYR A 64 -12.88 -15.25 10.73
C TYR A 64 -11.48 -14.62 10.78
N VAL A 65 -11.20 -13.76 11.75
CA VAL A 65 -9.93 -13.00 11.84
C VAL A 65 -9.39 -13.05 13.28
N GLY A 66 -8.11 -13.39 13.42
CA GLY A 66 -7.49 -13.57 14.75
C GLY A 66 -7.15 -12.27 15.46
N SER A 67 -6.92 -11.19 14.72
CA SER A 67 -6.52 -9.90 15.28
C SER A 67 -6.82 -8.73 14.32
N LYS A 68 -6.78 -7.52 14.86
CA LYS A 68 -6.85 -6.29 14.06
C LYS A 68 -5.66 -6.18 13.10
N GLU A 69 -4.48 -6.60 13.54
CA GLU A 69 -3.28 -6.63 12.72
C GLU A 69 -3.41 -7.59 11.53
N GLU A 70 -3.96 -8.78 11.75
CA GLU A 70 -4.23 -9.73 10.67
C GLU A 70 -5.19 -9.15 9.63
N LEU A 71 -6.25 -8.49 10.09
CA LEU A 71 -7.21 -7.84 9.23
C LEU A 71 -6.56 -6.70 8.42
N PHE A 72 -5.72 -5.90 9.07
CA PHE A 72 -4.97 -4.84 8.40
C PHE A 72 -3.98 -5.41 7.36
N ARG A 73 -3.30 -6.48 7.71
CA ARG A 73 -2.39 -7.18 6.79
C ARG A 73 -3.11 -7.59 5.50
N GLU A 74 -4.29 -8.17 5.61
CA GLU A 74 -5.07 -8.56 4.42
C GLU A 74 -5.56 -7.37 3.60
N VAL A 75 -5.88 -6.26 4.29
CA VAL A 75 -6.26 -5.02 3.62
C VAL A 75 -5.13 -4.52 2.69
N VAL A 76 -3.87 -4.67 3.08
CA VAL A 76 -2.73 -4.09 2.35
C VAL A 76 -1.86 -5.11 1.60
N GLN A 77 -2.07 -6.39 1.85
CA GLN A 77 -1.31 -7.47 1.20
C GLN A 77 -1.59 -7.50 -0.31
N GLY A 78 -0.57 -7.70 -1.09
CA GLY A 78 -0.65 -7.72 -2.55
C GLY A 78 -0.41 -6.36 -3.22
N LEU A 79 -0.82 -5.25 -2.60
CA LEU A 79 -0.56 -3.91 -3.12
C LEU A 79 0.95 -3.63 -3.26
N LEU A 80 1.71 -3.95 -2.21
CA LEU A 80 3.14 -3.67 -2.16
C LEU A 80 3.94 -4.60 -3.07
N ASP A 81 3.54 -5.87 -3.19
CA ASP A 81 4.25 -6.85 -4.00
C ASP A 81 4.25 -6.47 -5.48
N VAL A 82 3.09 -6.10 -6.03
CA VAL A 82 2.95 -5.73 -7.44
C VAL A 82 3.77 -4.48 -7.77
N ASN A 83 3.65 -3.44 -6.94
CA ASN A 83 4.37 -2.19 -7.16
C ASN A 83 5.90 -2.36 -7.05
N LEU A 84 6.36 -3.20 -6.10
CA LEU A 84 7.78 -3.48 -5.92
C LEU A 84 8.35 -4.26 -7.10
N VAL A 85 7.67 -5.32 -7.55
CA VAL A 85 8.12 -6.14 -8.69
C VAL A 85 8.28 -5.27 -9.93
N GLU A 86 7.33 -4.39 -10.20
CA GLU A 86 7.39 -3.51 -11.37
C GLU A 86 8.47 -2.43 -11.24
N ALA A 87 8.63 -1.83 -10.07
CA ALA A 87 9.72 -0.87 -9.84
C ALA A 87 11.10 -1.51 -10.05
N GLU A 88 11.31 -2.73 -9.53
CA GLU A 88 12.55 -3.47 -9.72
C GLU A 88 12.75 -3.91 -11.18
N ARG A 89 11.65 -4.22 -11.91
CA ARG A 89 11.72 -4.47 -13.36
C ARG A 89 12.23 -3.25 -14.10
N LEU A 90 11.69 -2.07 -13.82
CA LEU A 90 12.12 -0.80 -14.42
C LEU A 90 13.60 -0.50 -14.14
N VAL A 91 14.09 -0.77 -12.94
CA VAL A 91 15.53 -0.61 -12.61
C VAL A 91 16.40 -1.52 -13.47
N ARG A 92 15.98 -2.78 -13.67
CA ARG A 92 16.75 -3.75 -14.49
C ARG A 92 16.72 -3.48 -15.98
N ASP A 93 15.64 -2.87 -16.47
CA ASP A 93 15.47 -2.60 -17.90
C ASP A 93 16.43 -1.47 -18.34
N LYS A 94 17.37 -1.78 -19.21
CA LYS A 94 18.35 -0.82 -19.75
C LYS A 94 17.94 -0.24 -21.11
N THR A 95 16.79 -0.64 -21.63
CA THR A 95 16.28 -0.15 -22.92
C THR A 95 15.45 1.11 -22.78
N ILE A 96 14.90 1.38 -21.60
CA ILE A 96 14.05 2.53 -21.29
C ILE A 96 14.89 3.65 -20.67
N LEU A 97 14.71 4.88 -21.12
CA LEU A 97 15.39 6.05 -20.54
C LEU A 97 14.93 6.28 -19.08
N PRO A 98 15.83 6.74 -18.19
CA PRO A 98 15.51 6.96 -16.77
C PRO A 98 14.28 7.86 -16.56
N ARG A 99 14.15 8.90 -17.37
CA ARG A 99 12.99 9.81 -17.33
C ARG A 99 11.67 9.09 -17.64
N GLU A 100 11.66 8.18 -18.61
CA GLU A 100 10.47 7.41 -18.96
C GLU A 100 10.16 6.33 -17.92
N LYS A 101 11.18 5.72 -17.30
CA LYS A 101 10.99 4.81 -16.16
C LYS A 101 10.29 5.50 -15.01
N LEU A 102 10.68 6.72 -14.65
CA LEU A 102 10.04 7.52 -13.60
C LEU A 102 8.60 7.88 -13.98
N ARG A 103 8.33 8.22 -15.25
CA ARG A 103 6.97 8.43 -15.74
C ARG A 103 6.09 7.19 -15.56
N HIS A 104 6.58 6.02 -15.98
CA HIS A 104 5.88 4.75 -15.80
C HIS A 104 5.62 4.44 -14.32
N LEU A 105 6.59 4.71 -13.45
CA LEU A 105 6.44 4.50 -12.01
C LEU A 105 5.35 5.39 -11.41
N ILE A 106 5.29 6.66 -11.80
CA ILE A 106 4.24 7.60 -11.36
C ILE A 106 2.86 7.12 -11.83
N GLU A 107 2.74 6.69 -13.07
CA GLU A 107 1.49 6.14 -13.62
C GLU A 107 1.09 4.86 -12.89
N LEU A 108 2.02 3.92 -12.72
CA LEU A 108 1.80 2.68 -11.99
C LEU A 108 1.23 2.94 -10.59
N LEU A 109 1.85 3.82 -9.83
CA LEU A 109 1.43 4.12 -8.46
C LEU A 109 0.04 4.75 -8.41
N MET A 110 -0.25 5.71 -9.29
CA MET A 110 -1.56 6.34 -9.31
C MET A 110 -2.67 5.35 -9.72
N LEU A 111 -2.42 4.49 -10.72
CA LEU A 111 -3.35 3.42 -11.10
C LEU A 111 -3.53 2.43 -9.97
N SER A 112 -2.45 2.00 -9.33
CA SER A 112 -2.50 1.11 -8.17
C SER A 112 -3.31 1.71 -7.02
N TYR A 113 -3.20 3.02 -6.76
CA TYR A 113 -3.98 3.70 -5.72
C TYR A 113 -5.48 3.74 -6.05
N GLU A 114 -5.85 3.92 -7.32
CA GLU A 114 -7.24 3.92 -7.77
C GLU A 114 -7.84 2.51 -7.73
N GLU A 115 -7.15 1.52 -8.29
CA GLU A 115 -7.60 0.12 -8.36
C GLU A 115 -7.74 -0.51 -6.98
N ASN A 116 -6.81 -0.19 -6.07
CA ASN A 116 -6.79 -0.72 -4.71
C ASN A 116 -7.43 0.24 -3.69
N TYR A 117 -8.31 1.13 -4.12
CA TYR A 117 -9.06 1.99 -3.21
C TYR A 117 -10.07 1.18 -2.38
N PRO A 118 -10.22 1.38 -1.06
CA PRO A 118 -9.48 2.33 -0.22
C PRO A 118 -8.19 1.78 0.39
N TYR A 119 -7.77 0.57 0.07
CA TYR A 119 -6.70 -0.18 0.72
C TYR A 119 -5.34 0.52 0.65
N ALA A 120 -4.98 1.04 -0.54
CA ALA A 120 -3.75 1.79 -0.74
C ALA A 120 -3.66 3.01 0.19
N TYR A 121 -4.76 3.73 0.35
CA TYR A 121 -4.82 4.91 1.21
C TYR A 121 -4.81 4.59 2.70
N VAL A 122 -5.36 3.44 3.09
CA VAL A 122 -5.20 2.94 4.46
C VAL A 122 -3.71 2.71 4.77
N TYR A 123 -2.99 2.09 3.84
CA TYR A 123 -1.55 1.87 3.97
C TYR A 123 -0.76 3.19 4.07
N ILE A 124 -1.00 4.13 3.14
CA ILE A 124 -0.30 5.42 3.08
C ILE A 124 -0.52 6.26 4.36
N GLN A 125 -1.72 6.20 4.94
CA GLN A 125 -2.06 6.96 6.14
C GLN A 125 -1.40 6.41 7.41
N GLN A 126 -0.96 5.17 7.39
CA GLN A 126 -0.40 4.54 8.58
C GLN A 126 1.12 4.66 8.59
N ASP A 127 1.64 5.16 9.71
CA ASP A 127 3.05 5.03 10.02
C ASP A 127 3.31 3.59 10.48
N MET A 128 3.83 2.76 9.57
CA MET A 128 4.04 1.35 9.84
C MET A 128 4.96 1.08 11.03
N HIS A 129 5.86 2.01 11.35
CA HIS A 129 6.70 1.90 12.55
C HIS A 129 5.91 2.06 13.85
N LYS A 130 4.75 2.72 13.81
CA LYS A 130 3.85 2.90 14.95
C LYS A 130 2.75 1.85 15.03
N VAL A 131 2.36 1.29 13.88
CA VAL A 131 1.22 0.36 13.77
C VAL A 131 1.65 -1.06 14.08
N ALA A 132 2.85 -1.42 13.69
CA ALA A 132 3.36 -2.77 13.83
C ALA A 132 3.96 -3.00 15.21
N ASP A 133 3.54 -4.08 15.86
CA ASP A 133 4.34 -4.65 16.94
C ASP A 133 5.72 -4.99 16.37
N LYS A 134 6.79 -4.42 16.97
CA LYS A 134 8.18 -4.63 16.54
C LYS A 134 8.59 -6.11 16.51
N SER A 135 7.85 -6.97 17.18
CA SER A 135 8.01 -8.42 17.19
C SER A 135 7.32 -9.13 16.02
N SER A 136 6.48 -8.43 15.25
CA SER A 136 5.73 -9.00 14.14
C SER A 136 6.64 -9.23 12.92
N GLN A 137 6.79 -10.49 12.52
CA GLN A 137 7.53 -10.87 11.29
C GLN A 137 6.93 -10.20 10.05
N TRP A 138 5.61 -10.05 10.02
CA TRP A 138 4.92 -9.39 8.92
C TRP A 138 5.29 -7.91 8.83
N ALA A 139 5.30 -7.19 9.95
CA ALA A 139 5.70 -5.78 9.99
C ALA A 139 7.14 -5.58 9.51
N THR A 140 8.03 -6.46 9.92
CA THR A 140 9.42 -6.48 9.44
C THR A 140 9.48 -6.73 7.94
N SER A 141 8.66 -7.64 7.41
CA SER A 141 8.58 -7.91 5.97
C SER A 141 8.09 -6.70 5.18
N MET A 142 7.01 -6.06 5.65
CA MET A 142 6.49 -4.84 5.03
C MET A 142 7.51 -3.70 5.01
N ALA A 143 8.19 -3.47 6.13
CA ALA A 143 9.23 -2.44 6.21
C ALA A 143 10.37 -2.72 5.20
N LYS A 144 10.77 -3.99 5.04
CA LYS A 144 11.76 -4.39 4.03
C LYS A 144 11.26 -4.13 2.60
N GLN A 145 10.00 -4.46 2.29
CA GLN A 145 9.43 -4.22 0.97
C GLN A 145 9.35 -2.72 0.66
N THR A 146 8.88 -1.91 1.62
CA THR A 146 8.85 -0.45 1.50
C THR A 146 10.25 0.11 1.23
N HIS A 147 11.24 -0.30 2.01
CA HIS A 147 12.63 0.15 1.82
C HIS A 147 13.20 -0.27 0.45
N ARG A 148 12.90 -1.48 -0.03
CA ARG A 148 13.31 -1.92 -1.38
C ARG A 148 12.65 -1.07 -2.46
N PHE A 149 11.38 -0.71 -2.30
CA PHE A 149 10.67 0.15 -3.23
C PHE A 149 11.29 1.56 -3.26
N GLU A 150 11.52 2.17 -2.10
CA GLU A 150 12.20 3.46 -1.97
C GLU A 150 13.58 3.44 -2.62
N LYS A 151 14.35 2.38 -2.40
CA LYS A 151 15.65 2.17 -3.03
C LYS A 151 15.55 2.07 -4.55
N ALA A 152 14.52 1.40 -5.09
CA ALA A 152 14.30 1.34 -6.53
C ALA A 152 14.03 2.73 -7.11
N VAL A 153 13.19 3.54 -6.48
CA VAL A 153 12.92 4.93 -6.88
C VAL A 153 14.19 5.76 -6.87
N LEU A 154 14.95 5.69 -5.79
CA LEU A 154 16.22 6.40 -5.65
C LEU A 154 17.24 5.98 -6.73
N THR A 155 17.29 4.68 -7.07
CA THR A 155 18.14 4.18 -8.14
C THR A 155 17.76 4.79 -9.49
N LEU A 156 16.48 4.88 -9.82
CA LEU A 156 16.01 5.50 -11.07
C LEU A 156 16.35 6.99 -11.15
N ILE A 157 16.23 7.72 -10.04
CA ILE A 157 16.63 9.14 -9.97
C ILE A 157 18.14 9.27 -10.19
N ASN A 158 18.96 8.46 -9.52
CA ASN A 158 20.40 8.48 -9.71
C ASN A 158 20.83 8.11 -11.15
N GLU A 159 20.18 7.10 -11.75
CA GLU A 159 20.41 6.77 -13.17
C GLU A 159 20.12 7.99 -14.08
N GLY A 160 19.03 8.73 -13.80
CA GLY A 160 18.68 9.93 -14.56
C GLY A 160 19.67 11.08 -14.37
N ILE A 161 20.22 11.26 -13.19
CA ILE A 161 21.28 12.25 -12.92
C ILE A 161 22.57 11.86 -13.65
N GLN A 162 22.96 10.58 -13.58
CA GLN A 162 24.18 10.09 -14.22
C GLN A 162 24.11 10.15 -15.75
N SER A 163 22.94 9.91 -16.33
CA SER A 163 22.72 10.05 -17.79
C SER A 163 22.61 11.51 -18.26
N GLY A 164 22.48 12.45 -17.35
CA GLY A 164 22.27 13.87 -17.65
C GLY A 164 20.82 14.25 -18.00
N ASP A 165 19.88 13.33 -17.87
CA ASP A 165 18.43 13.59 -18.07
C ASP A 165 17.83 14.41 -16.93
N LEU A 166 18.37 14.25 -15.73
CA LEU A 166 17.93 14.94 -14.52
C LEU A 166 19.03 15.85 -13.97
N ARG A 167 18.61 16.92 -13.33
CA ARG A 167 19.51 17.88 -12.68
C ARG A 167 20.22 17.27 -11.48
N ALA A 168 21.50 17.63 -11.28
CA ALA A 168 22.34 17.10 -10.22
C ALA A 168 22.43 18.02 -8.98
N ASP A 169 21.85 19.22 -9.03
CA ASP A 169 21.87 20.20 -7.94
C ASP A 169 20.75 19.99 -6.90
N VAL A 170 19.89 18.99 -7.12
CA VAL A 170 18.89 18.53 -6.13
C VAL A 170 19.36 17.20 -5.55
N VAL A 171 19.43 17.12 -4.22
CA VAL A 171 19.78 15.89 -3.51
C VAL A 171 18.80 14.76 -3.88
N PRO A 172 19.26 13.59 -4.38
CA PRO A 172 18.39 12.53 -4.88
C PRO A 172 17.32 12.05 -3.89
N GLU A 173 17.67 11.99 -2.60
CA GLU A 173 16.75 11.60 -1.53
C GLU A 173 15.62 12.63 -1.34
N LEU A 174 15.91 13.92 -1.50
CA LEU A 174 14.90 14.97 -1.43
C LEU A 174 13.98 14.93 -2.66
N ALA A 175 14.52 14.62 -3.84
CA ALA A 175 13.71 14.43 -5.04
C ALA A 175 12.76 13.21 -4.88
N ALA A 176 13.25 12.10 -4.35
CA ALA A 176 12.42 10.94 -4.04
C ALA A 176 11.31 11.26 -3.02
N ASN A 177 11.66 11.97 -1.94
CA ASN A 177 10.69 12.39 -0.93
C ASN A 177 9.64 13.37 -1.48
N ALA A 178 10.03 14.28 -2.38
CA ALA A 178 9.10 15.17 -3.07
C ALA A 178 8.12 14.38 -3.94
N LEU A 179 8.60 13.39 -4.70
CA LEU A 179 7.77 12.51 -5.50
C LEU A 179 6.77 11.73 -4.64
N PHE A 180 7.23 11.11 -3.55
CA PHE A 180 6.34 10.42 -2.60
C PHE A 180 5.34 11.38 -1.94
N GLY A 181 5.78 12.60 -1.60
CA GLY A 181 4.88 13.63 -1.07
C GLY A 181 3.75 13.97 -2.03
N MET A 182 4.04 14.16 -3.32
CA MET A 182 3.02 14.41 -4.35
C MET A 182 2.05 13.24 -4.47
N LEU A 183 2.55 12.03 -4.62
CA LEU A 183 1.73 10.83 -4.84
C LEU A 183 0.91 10.47 -3.60
N ASN A 184 1.55 10.39 -2.45
CA ASN A 184 0.90 9.96 -1.21
C ASN A 184 -0.14 10.97 -0.72
N TRP A 185 0.05 12.28 -0.94
CA TRP A 185 -0.92 13.29 -0.54
C TRP A 185 -2.27 13.16 -1.23
N THR A 186 -2.34 12.43 -2.36
CA THR A 186 -3.59 12.15 -3.07
C THR A 186 -4.63 11.45 -2.19
N HIS A 187 -4.22 10.72 -1.14
CA HIS A 187 -5.13 10.10 -0.18
C HIS A 187 -6.12 11.08 0.46
N ARG A 188 -5.79 12.37 0.49
CA ARG A 188 -6.63 13.42 1.06
C ARG A 188 -7.79 13.82 0.15
N TRP A 189 -7.59 13.82 -1.15
CA TRP A 189 -8.53 14.45 -2.08
C TRP A 189 -8.94 13.56 -3.26
N HIS A 190 -8.12 12.61 -3.70
CA HIS A 190 -8.50 11.73 -4.81
C HIS A 190 -9.50 10.66 -4.36
N ARG A 191 -10.49 10.40 -5.23
CA ARG A 191 -11.48 9.33 -5.08
C ARG A 191 -11.74 8.72 -6.45
N PRO A 192 -11.85 7.37 -6.57
CA PRO A 192 -12.25 6.70 -7.80
C PRO A 192 -13.60 7.25 -8.29
N GLY A 193 -13.70 7.50 -9.59
CA GLY A 193 -14.88 8.10 -10.20
C GLY A 193 -15.06 9.59 -9.92
N GLY A 194 -14.08 10.25 -9.30
CA GLY A 194 -14.05 11.70 -9.09
C GLY A 194 -13.78 12.50 -10.37
N ARG A 195 -13.59 13.82 -10.22
CA ARG A 195 -13.40 14.73 -11.36
C ARG A 195 -12.16 14.41 -12.20
N GLN A 196 -11.06 13.97 -11.56
CA GLN A 196 -9.82 13.57 -12.22
C GLN A 196 -9.59 12.08 -11.96
N GLY A 197 -9.35 11.30 -13.03
CA GLY A 197 -8.93 9.91 -12.93
C GLY A 197 -7.42 9.76 -12.67
N ALA A 198 -7.02 8.59 -12.21
CA ALA A 198 -5.63 8.30 -11.84
C ALA A 198 -4.62 8.61 -12.97
N ARG A 199 -4.93 8.26 -14.22
CA ARG A 199 -4.07 8.56 -15.38
C ARG A 199 -3.86 10.07 -15.59
N GLN A 200 -4.91 10.86 -15.45
CA GLN A 200 -4.84 12.31 -15.59
C GLN A 200 -3.96 12.94 -14.50
N ILE A 201 -4.11 12.46 -13.26
CA ILE A 201 -3.30 12.90 -12.13
C ILE A 201 -1.84 12.49 -12.34
N ALA A 202 -1.60 11.24 -12.76
CA ALA A 202 -0.26 10.73 -13.05
C ALA A 202 0.46 11.55 -14.11
N ASP A 203 -0.22 11.86 -15.21
CA ASP A 203 0.35 12.70 -16.28
C ASP A 203 0.71 14.11 -15.79
N ALA A 204 -0.18 14.73 -15.02
CA ALA A 204 0.08 16.04 -14.42
C ALA A 204 1.28 15.99 -13.45
N PHE A 205 1.33 14.99 -12.58
CA PHE A 205 2.43 14.83 -11.61
C PHE A 205 3.75 14.51 -12.31
N ALA A 206 3.74 13.64 -13.34
CA ALA A 206 4.92 13.38 -14.15
C ALA A 206 5.44 14.65 -14.83
N LYS A 207 4.55 15.46 -15.42
CA LYS A 207 4.94 16.75 -16.01
C LYS A 207 5.57 17.68 -14.97
N VAL A 208 4.93 17.88 -13.82
CA VAL A 208 5.44 18.77 -12.76
C VAL A 208 6.77 18.28 -12.23
N PHE A 209 6.87 17.00 -11.86
CA PHE A 209 8.09 16.43 -11.27
C PHE A 209 9.24 16.43 -12.29
N LEU A 210 9.03 15.86 -13.49
CA LEU A 210 10.09 15.71 -14.47
C LEU A 210 10.53 17.05 -15.05
N SER A 211 9.64 18.03 -15.20
CA SER A 211 10.04 19.39 -15.61
C SER A 211 10.84 20.12 -14.53
N GLY A 212 10.45 19.94 -13.25
CA GLY A 212 11.23 20.48 -12.13
C GLY A 212 12.59 19.82 -11.94
N MET A 213 12.74 18.56 -12.38
CA MET A 213 13.97 17.79 -12.32
C MET A 213 14.76 17.81 -13.64
N ALA A 214 14.23 18.42 -14.71
CA ALA A 214 14.95 18.53 -15.98
C ALA A 214 16.24 19.33 -15.80
N ARG A 215 17.29 18.92 -16.50
CA ARG A 215 18.51 19.70 -16.61
C ARG A 215 18.21 20.95 -17.49
N ASN A 216 18.59 22.12 -16.99
CA ASN A 216 18.55 23.37 -17.78
C ASN A 216 19.66 23.37 -18.85
#